data_baa4a6f4f3ad0f0e0200c69a870091c3
#
_entry.id   baa4a6f4f3ad0f0e0200c69a870091c3
#
_cell.length_a   1.000
_cell.length_b   1.000
_cell.length_c   1.000
_cell.angle_alpha   90.00
_cell.angle_beta   90.00
_cell.angle_gamma   90.00
#
_symmetry.space_group_name_H-M   'P 1'
#
loop_
_entity.id
_entity.type
_entity.pdbx_description
1 polymer ?
#
loop_
_entity_poly.entity_id
_entity_poly.type
_entity_poly.pdbx_seq_one_letter_code
_entity_poly.pdbx_strand_id
1 'polypeptide(L)'
;NLKKDFKPDIIFVDYLNICASVRYKGAIVNSYTYVKAIAEELRGLAVESNVPIISATQTTRSGYGNSDPDLTDTSESFGLPATADFMFALISTEELEQQGRIMVKQLKNRYNDPTSSRKFMVGIDRSKMKLYDVADDASAININDEDPGEDFQQFADTQSRLSKFAEWNV
;
A
#
# COMPACT_ATOMS: atom_id res chain seq x y z
N ASN A 1 10.51 -2.64 -26.28
CA ASN A 1 11.24 -3.82 -26.74
C ASN A 1 12.55 -3.92 -25.97
N LEU A 2 12.57 -4.68 -24.87
CA LEU A 2 13.80 -5.09 -24.21
C LEU A 2 14.61 -5.93 -25.23
N LYS A 3 15.94 -5.74 -25.27
CA LYS A 3 16.80 -6.60 -26.06
C LYS A 3 16.54 -8.04 -25.67
N LYS A 4 16.50 -8.97 -26.62
CA LYS A 4 16.16 -10.39 -26.38
C LYS A 4 16.99 -11.06 -25.27
N ASP A 5 18.17 -10.52 -24.99
CA ASP A 5 19.13 -11.07 -24.01
C ASP A 5 19.08 -10.35 -22.65
N PHE A 6 18.24 -9.31 -22.50
CA PHE A 6 18.12 -8.60 -21.23
C PHE A 6 17.10 -9.30 -20.32
N LYS A 7 17.55 -9.79 -19.19
CA LYS A 7 16.72 -10.40 -18.14
C LYS A 7 16.82 -9.54 -16.89
N PRO A 8 15.80 -8.77 -16.54
CA PRO A 8 15.81 -8.01 -15.29
C PRO A 8 15.64 -8.97 -14.10
N ASP A 9 16.29 -8.65 -12.98
CA ASP A 9 16.06 -9.31 -11.69
C ASP A 9 14.95 -8.63 -10.87
N ILE A 10 14.69 -7.36 -11.16
CA ILE A 10 13.65 -6.55 -10.52
C ILE A 10 13.19 -5.45 -11.48
N ILE A 11 11.93 -5.06 -11.41
CA ILE A 11 11.35 -3.98 -12.19
C ILE A 11 10.79 -2.92 -11.24
N PHE A 12 11.17 -1.66 -11.45
CA PHE A 12 10.60 -0.50 -10.76
C PHE A 12 9.70 0.28 -11.73
N VAL A 13 8.50 0.60 -11.26
CA VAL A 13 7.52 1.41 -12.01
C VAL A 13 7.18 2.66 -11.19
N ASP A 14 7.69 3.80 -11.61
CA ASP A 14 7.41 5.09 -10.98
C ASP A 14 6.49 5.92 -11.88
N TYR A 15 5.20 5.96 -11.57
CA TYR A 15 4.41 5.20 -10.61
C TYR A 15 3.16 4.62 -11.30
N LEU A 16 2.44 3.75 -10.62
CA LEU A 16 1.37 2.93 -11.19
C LEU A 16 0.27 3.75 -11.87
N ASN A 17 -0.16 4.86 -11.28
CA ASN A 17 -1.32 5.63 -11.75
C ASN A 17 -1.11 6.35 -13.10
N ILE A 18 0.15 6.50 -13.57
CA ILE A 18 0.45 7.07 -14.90
C ILE A 18 0.61 6.01 -15.99
N CYS A 19 0.55 4.74 -15.63
CA CYS A 19 0.61 3.65 -16.60
C CYS A 19 -0.69 3.59 -17.41
N ALA A 20 -0.59 3.05 -18.63
CA ALA A 20 -1.75 2.80 -19.48
C ALA A 20 -2.14 1.32 -19.43
N SER A 21 -3.42 1.06 -19.14
CA SER A 21 -3.96 -0.29 -19.19
C SER A 21 -4.06 -0.79 -20.63
N VAL A 22 -3.61 -2.00 -20.87
CA VAL A 22 -3.76 -2.66 -22.18
C VAL A 22 -5.22 -3.11 -22.38
N ARG A 23 -5.92 -3.42 -21.29
CA ARG A 23 -7.29 -3.91 -21.26
C ARG A 23 -8.31 -2.84 -21.65
N TYR A 24 -8.06 -1.58 -21.26
CA TYR A 24 -9.01 -0.46 -21.41
C TYR A 24 -8.52 0.63 -22.36
N LYS A 25 -7.99 0.28 -23.52
CA LYS A 25 -7.55 1.24 -24.54
C LYS A 25 -8.72 2.08 -25.05
N GLY A 26 -8.76 3.36 -24.64
CA GLY A 26 -9.77 4.31 -25.12
C GLY A 26 -11.18 4.11 -24.58
N ALA A 27 -11.41 3.20 -23.65
CA ALA A 27 -12.69 3.00 -23.03
C ALA A 27 -12.94 4.02 -21.90
N ILE A 28 -14.18 4.48 -21.77
CA ILE A 28 -14.63 5.30 -20.66
C ILE A 28 -14.90 4.37 -19.47
N VAL A 29 -13.92 4.25 -18.58
CA VAL A 29 -14.03 3.52 -17.31
C VAL A 29 -13.74 4.47 -16.16
N ASN A 30 -14.31 4.19 -14.98
CA ASN A 30 -13.98 4.98 -13.80
C ASN A 30 -12.52 4.72 -13.37
N SER A 31 -11.92 5.69 -12.68
CA SER A 31 -10.52 5.64 -12.24
C SER A 31 -10.22 4.43 -11.39
N TYR A 32 -11.15 4.02 -10.51
CA TYR A 32 -11.06 2.82 -9.68
C TYR A 32 -10.81 1.56 -10.51
N THR A 33 -11.67 1.30 -11.50
CA THR A 33 -11.57 0.11 -12.37
C THR A 33 -10.29 0.15 -13.20
N TYR A 34 -9.91 1.35 -13.65
CA TYR A 34 -8.70 1.55 -14.44
C TYR A 34 -7.42 1.26 -13.66
N VAL A 35 -7.29 1.82 -12.47
CA VAL A 35 -6.11 1.60 -11.58
C VAL A 35 -6.01 0.15 -11.14
N LYS A 36 -7.16 -0.48 -10.81
CA LYS A 36 -7.21 -1.92 -10.51
C LYS A 36 -6.71 -2.77 -11.67
N ALA A 37 -7.13 -2.45 -12.90
CA ALA A 37 -6.68 -3.20 -14.09
C ALA A 37 -5.17 -3.08 -14.31
N ILE A 38 -4.59 -1.89 -14.12
CA ILE A 38 -3.13 -1.69 -14.21
C ILE A 38 -2.41 -2.55 -13.17
N ALA A 39 -2.89 -2.56 -11.92
CA ALA A 39 -2.30 -3.39 -10.86
C ALA A 39 -2.34 -4.89 -11.20
N GLU A 40 -3.47 -5.37 -11.73
CA GLU A 40 -3.62 -6.76 -12.17
C GLU A 40 -2.70 -7.09 -13.35
N GLU A 41 -2.55 -6.18 -14.31
CA GLU A 41 -1.66 -6.33 -15.46
C GLU A 41 -0.18 -6.37 -15.05
N LEU A 42 0.23 -5.50 -14.11
CA LEU A 42 1.58 -5.54 -13.53
C LEU A 42 1.83 -6.83 -12.76
N ARG A 43 0.83 -7.32 -11.99
CA ARG A 43 0.94 -8.62 -11.33
C ARG A 43 1.08 -9.76 -12.34
N GLY A 44 0.29 -9.75 -13.42
CA GLY A 44 0.42 -10.72 -14.51
C GLY A 44 1.82 -10.72 -15.10
N LEU A 45 2.36 -9.53 -15.39
CA LEU A 45 3.72 -9.37 -15.92
C LEU A 45 4.79 -9.90 -14.95
N ALA A 46 4.64 -9.64 -13.64
CA ALA A 46 5.57 -10.14 -12.63
C ALA A 46 5.60 -11.68 -12.60
N VAL A 47 4.42 -12.30 -12.65
CA VAL A 47 4.28 -13.77 -12.67
C VAL A 47 4.83 -14.38 -13.96
N GLU A 48 4.46 -13.84 -15.13
CA GLU A 48 4.91 -14.33 -16.44
C GLU A 48 6.42 -14.20 -16.60
N SER A 49 7.00 -13.11 -16.13
CA SER A 49 8.44 -12.85 -16.22
C SER A 49 9.23 -13.50 -15.09
N ASN A 50 8.56 -13.99 -14.05
CA ASN A 50 9.15 -14.48 -12.81
C ASN A 50 10.11 -13.44 -12.18
N VAL A 51 9.66 -12.17 -12.13
CA VAL A 51 10.45 -11.03 -11.66
C VAL A 51 9.58 -10.18 -10.72
N PRO A 52 10.07 -9.76 -9.55
CA PRO A 52 9.34 -8.85 -8.68
C PRO A 52 9.18 -7.49 -9.32
N ILE A 53 7.99 -6.88 -9.14
CA ILE A 53 7.69 -5.52 -9.56
C ILE A 53 7.41 -4.67 -8.33
N ILE A 54 8.12 -3.56 -8.21
CA ILE A 54 7.90 -2.54 -7.18
C ILE A 54 7.32 -1.30 -7.84
N SER A 55 6.21 -0.81 -7.31
CA SER A 55 5.59 0.43 -7.77
C SER A 55 5.13 1.29 -6.61
N ALA A 56 4.82 2.55 -6.91
CA ALA A 56 4.23 3.48 -5.96
C ALA A 56 2.80 3.85 -6.40
N THR A 57 2.02 4.35 -5.46
CA THR A 57 0.73 4.97 -5.68
C THR A 57 0.56 6.15 -4.73
N GLN A 58 -0.31 7.07 -5.07
CA GLN A 58 -0.63 8.20 -4.20
C GLN A 58 -1.75 7.81 -3.21
N THR A 59 -1.79 8.46 -2.07
CA THR A 59 -2.92 8.39 -1.15
C THR A 59 -4.12 9.19 -1.70
N THR A 60 -5.32 8.89 -1.20
CA THR A 60 -6.51 9.71 -1.46
C THR A 60 -6.36 11.10 -0.83
N ARG A 61 -7.21 12.04 -1.25
CA ARG A 61 -7.23 13.39 -0.64
C ARG A 61 -7.57 13.35 0.86
N SER A 62 -8.40 12.41 1.29
CA SER A 62 -8.71 12.20 2.70
C SER A 62 -7.53 11.62 3.49
N GLY A 63 -6.70 10.80 2.86
CA GLY A 63 -5.45 10.29 3.45
C GLY A 63 -4.31 11.29 3.45
N TYR A 64 -4.43 12.38 2.68
CA TYR A 64 -3.42 13.44 2.67
C TYR A 64 -3.51 14.26 3.96
N GLY A 65 -2.50 14.20 4.78
CA GLY A 65 -2.47 14.83 6.11
C GLY A 65 -2.87 13.89 7.25
N ASN A 66 -3.24 12.63 6.96
CA ASN A 66 -3.39 11.61 7.98
C ASN A 66 -2.01 11.16 8.47
N SER A 67 -1.75 11.34 9.76
CA SER A 67 -0.48 10.89 10.38
C SER A 67 -0.40 9.37 10.55
N ASP A 68 -1.52 8.67 10.37
CA ASP A 68 -1.61 7.20 10.46
C ASP A 68 -2.43 6.61 9.30
N PRO A 69 -1.92 6.66 8.05
CA PRO A 69 -2.63 6.14 6.88
C PRO A 69 -2.86 4.63 6.98
N ASP A 70 -4.02 4.19 6.47
CA ASP A 70 -4.45 2.80 6.38
C ASP A 70 -4.59 2.35 4.90
N LEU A 71 -4.91 1.06 4.70
CA LEU A 71 -5.17 0.48 3.37
C LEU A 71 -6.30 1.20 2.63
N THR A 72 -7.27 1.76 3.36
CA THR A 72 -8.38 2.54 2.82
C THR A 72 -7.95 3.91 2.27
N ASP A 73 -6.82 4.44 2.74
CA ASP A 73 -6.26 5.71 2.30
C ASP A 73 -5.48 5.61 0.99
N THR A 74 -5.28 4.40 0.47
CA THR A 74 -4.66 4.22 -0.84
C THR A 74 -5.61 4.69 -1.94
N SER A 75 -5.08 5.46 -2.89
CA SER A 75 -5.88 6.13 -3.91
C SER A 75 -6.86 5.19 -4.61
N GLU A 76 -8.12 5.55 -4.51
CA GLU A 76 -9.24 5.15 -5.34
C GLU A 76 -9.61 3.65 -5.40
N SER A 77 -8.95 2.72 -4.66
CA SER A 77 -9.23 1.32 -4.97
C SER A 77 -8.90 0.32 -3.87
N PHE A 78 -9.90 -0.31 -3.27
CA PHE A 78 -9.74 -1.58 -2.56
C PHE A 78 -9.10 -2.69 -3.43
N GLY A 79 -9.14 -2.54 -4.75
CA GLY A 79 -8.53 -3.48 -5.69
C GLY A 79 -7.00 -3.47 -5.64
N LEU A 80 -6.38 -2.34 -5.33
CA LEU A 80 -4.94 -2.23 -5.26
C LEU A 80 -4.36 -3.01 -4.05
N PRO A 81 -4.86 -2.80 -2.81
CA PRO A 81 -4.48 -3.64 -1.67
C PRO A 81 -4.75 -5.13 -1.88
N ALA A 82 -5.83 -5.49 -2.58
CA ALA A 82 -6.12 -6.90 -2.87
C ALA A 82 -5.06 -7.55 -3.79
N THR A 83 -4.51 -6.79 -4.72
CA THR A 83 -3.57 -7.27 -5.74
C THR A 83 -2.14 -7.35 -5.22
N ALA A 84 -1.69 -6.39 -4.42
CA ALA A 84 -0.33 -6.35 -3.90
C ALA A 84 -0.06 -7.46 -2.88
N ASP A 85 1.15 -8.00 -2.88
CA ASP A 85 1.59 -8.99 -1.90
C ASP A 85 2.20 -8.33 -0.66
N PHE A 86 2.81 -7.16 -0.85
CA PHE A 86 3.40 -6.35 0.20
C PHE A 86 3.06 -4.87 -0.05
N MET A 87 2.69 -4.13 1.00
CA MET A 87 2.43 -2.69 0.94
C MET A 87 2.95 -2.00 2.18
N PHE A 88 3.54 -0.83 1.98
CA PHE A 88 3.89 0.07 3.06
C PHE A 88 3.59 1.51 2.68
N ALA A 89 3.29 2.34 3.68
CA ALA A 89 3.15 3.77 3.54
C ALA A 89 4.44 4.48 3.94
N LEU A 90 4.78 5.52 3.21
CA LEU A 90 5.81 6.49 3.56
C LEU A 90 5.13 7.72 4.13
N ILE A 91 5.36 8.01 5.39
CA ILE A 91 4.70 9.08 6.12
C ILE A 91 5.74 10.16 6.41
N SER A 92 5.46 11.38 5.97
CA SER A 92 6.26 12.55 6.23
C SER A 92 5.38 13.61 6.90
N THR A 93 5.78 14.02 8.10
CA THR A 93 5.21 15.18 8.79
C THR A 93 6.25 16.30 8.82
N GLU A 94 5.82 17.51 9.11
CA GLU A 94 6.74 18.66 9.20
C GLU A 94 7.84 18.43 10.24
N GLU A 95 7.50 17.78 11.36
CA GLU A 95 8.47 17.44 12.41
C GLU A 95 9.49 16.39 11.92
N LEU A 96 9.03 15.39 11.21
CA LEU A 96 9.91 14.36 10.63
C LEU A 96 10.81 14.93 9.55
N GLU A 97 10.31 15.85 8.74
CA GLU A 97 11.12 16.54 7.71
C GLU A 97 12.22 17.39 8.31
N GLN A 98 11.94 18.12 9.40
CA GLN A 98 12.96 18.90 10.13
C GLN A 98 14.05 18.00 10.72
N GLN A 99 13.71 16.76 11.10
CA GLN A 99 14.66 15.78 11.61
C GLN A 99 15.39 14.99 10.50
N GLY A 100 15.05 15.20 9.22
CA GLY A 100 15.57 14.40 8.12
C GLY A 100 15.14 12.93 8.21
N ARG A 101 13.92 12.65 8.68
CA ARG A 101 13.38 11.32 8.89
C ARG A 101 12.09 11.12 8.09
N ILE A 102 11.75 9.88 7.84
CA ILE A 102 10.47 9.44 7.30
C ILE A 102 10.01 8.21 8.08
N MET A 103 8.73 8.11 8.38
CA MET A 103 8.16 6.93 9.00
C MET A 103 7.68 5.97 7.90
N VAL A 104 8.04 4.71 8.04
CA VAL A 104 7.53 3.63 7.20
C VAL A 104 6.53 2.83 8.01
N LYS A 105 5.31 2.71 7.50
CA LYS A 105 4.25 1.87 8.09
C LYS A 105 3.94 0.71 7.17
N GLN A 106 4.02 -0.51 7.69
CA GLN A 106 3.61 -1.72 6.97
C GLN A 106 2.09 -1.81 6.97
N LEU A 107 1.49 -1.74 5.77
CA LEU A 107 0.04 -1.82 5.58
C LEU A 107 -0.42 -3.25 5.27
N LYS A 108 0.38 -3.99 4.52
CA LYS A 108 0.09 -5.37 4.14
C LYS A 108 1.37 -6.17 3.98
N ASN A 109 1.32 -7.42 4.45
CA ASN A 109 2.38 -8.40 4.24
C ASN A 109 1.73 -9.80 4.14
N ARG A 110 1.88 -10.45 3.00
CA ARG A 110 1.38 -11.83 2.79
C ARG A 110 2.32 -12.90 3.32
N TYR A 111 3.58 -12.55 3.57
CA TYR A 111 4.64 -13.52 3.82
C TYR A 111 5.05 -13.59 5.30
N ASN A 112 4.61 -12.62 6.09
CA ASN A 112 4.97 -12.53 7.51
C ASN A 112 3.85 -11.88 8.32
N ASP A 113 3.96 -11.95 9.64
CA ASP A 113 3.06 -11.28 10.56
C ASP A 113 3.12 -9.74 10.36
N PRO A 114 2.02 -9.09 9.96
CA PRO A 114 2.00 -7.65 9.76
C PRO A 114 2.14 -6.85 11.06
N THR A 115 1.97 -7.47 12.22
CA THR A 115 2.14 -6.82 13.53
C THR A 115 3.60 -6.69 13.93
N SER A 116 4.46 -7.55 13.41
CA SER A 116 5.91 -7.47 13.63
C SER A 116 6.50 -6.31 12.83
N SER A 117 7.13 -5.35 13.51
CA SER A 117 7.75 -4.17 12.90
C SER A 117 6.77 -3.35 12.05
N ARG A 118 5.57 -3.10 12.60
CA ARG A 118 4.50 -2.41 11.89
C ARG A 118 4.89 -0.98 11.47
N LYS A 119 5.64 -0.28 12.32
CA LYS A 119 6.15 1.08 12.04
C LYS A 119 7.63 1.15 12.40
N PHE A 120 8.42 1.81 11.57
CA PHE A 120 9.82 2.08 11.85
C PHE A 120 10.28 3.37 11.17
N MET A 121 11.37 3.95 11.66
CA MET A 121 11.92 5.20 11.18
C MET A 121 13.09 4.95 10.23
N VAL A 122 13.18 5.77 9.19
CA VAL A 122 14.28 5.78 8.22
C VAL A 122 14.80 7.20 8.08
N GLY A 123 16.10 7.39 8.09
CA GLY A 123 16.73 8.66 7.78
C GLY A 123 16.72 8.93 6.28
N ILE A 124 16.51 10.17 5.88
CA ILE A 124 16.51 10.60 4.49
C ILE A 124 17.48 11.77 4.26
N ASP A 125 18.47 11.55 3.41
CA ASP A 125 19.32 12.61 2.85
C ASP A 125 18.80 12.94 1.44
N ARG A 126 17.98 13.99 1.35
CA ARG A 126 17.35 14.39 0.08
C ARG A 126 18.40 14.89 -0.93
N SER A 127 19.52 15.46 -0.45
CA SER A 127 20.59 15.99 -1.31
C SER A 127 21.35 14.88 -2.03
N LYS A 128 21.44 13.71 -1.42
CA LYS A 128 22.10 12.53 -1.98
C LYS A 128 21.15 11.45 -2.46
N MET A 129 19.82 11.69 -2.38
CA MET A 129 18.79 10.69 -2.70
C MET A 129 19.04 9.37 -1.96
N LYS A 130 19.40 9.46 -0.67
CA LYS A 130 19.82 8.32 0.13
C LYS A 130 18.91 8.11 1.33
N LEU A 131 18.50 6.86 1.55
CA LEU A 131 17.91 6.38 2.79
C LEU A 131 19.00 5.70 3.62
N TYR A 132 18.90 5.82 4.94
CA TYR A 132 19.85 5.21 5.88
C TYR A 132 19.15 4.82 7.18
N ASP A 133 19.72 3.83 7.87
CA ASP A 133 19.21 3.39 9.15
C ASP A 133 19.42 4.46 10.22
N VAL A 134 18.40 4.70 11.02
CA VAL A 134 18.47 5.54 12.23
C VAL A 134 18.26 4.66 13.45
N ALA A 135 18.91 4.99 14.56
CA ALA A 135 18.63 4.32 15.81
C ALA A 135 17.16 4.56 16.18
N ASP A 136 16.44 3.48 16.48
CA ASP A 136 15.08 3.57 16.98
C ASP A 136 15.14 4.22 18.38
N ASP A 137 14.84 5.50 18.44
CA ASP A 137 14.46 6.14 19.69
C ASP A 137 13.08 5.61 20.06
N ALA A 138 13.04 4.60 20.94
CA ALA A 138 11.80 3.99 21.43
C ALA A 138 10.81 5.01 22.03
N SER A 139 11.26 6.24 22.29
CA SER A 139 10.44 7.38 22.73
C SER A 139 9.65 8.07 21.62
N ALA A 140 10.01 7.88 20.34
CA ALA A 140 9.31 8.51 19.21
C ALA A 140 8.11 7.67 18.69
N ILE A 141 7.94 6.45 19.17
CA ILE A 141 6.89 5.51 18.72
C ILE A 141 5.60 5.61 19.58
N ASN A 142 5.56 6.47 20.59
CA ASN A 142 4.35 6.77 21.38
C ASN A 142 3.38 7.71 20.63
N ILE A 143 3.02 7.35 19.41
CA ILE A 143 1.78 7.83 18.80
C ILE A 143 0.75 6.75 19.15
N ASN A 144 -0.19 7.10 20.02
CA ASN A 144 -1.30 6.33 20.56
C ASN A 144 -1.66 5.14 19.65
N ASP A 145 -1.11 3.96 19.96
CA ASP A 145 -1.68 2.70 19.51
C ASP A 145 -2.97 2.50 20.31
N GLU A 146 -4.04 3.18 19.93
CA GLU A 146 -5.38 2.73 20.27
C GLU A 146 -5.56 1.38 19.58
N ASP A 147 -5.72 0.37 20.41
CA ASP A 147 -5.85 -1.04 20.07
C ASP A 147 -6.92 -1.24 18.97
N PRO A 148 -6.58 -1.79 17.78
CA PRO A 148 -7.58 -2.08 16.75
C PRO A 148 -8.53 -3.23 17.13
N GLY A 149 -8.56 -3.65 18.39
CA GLY A 149 -9.42 -4.71 18.90
C GLY A 149 -10.93 -4.43 18.78
N GLU A 150 -11.36 -3.17 18.70
CA GLU A 150 -12.79 -2.84 18.60
C GLU A 150 -13.36 -2.95 17.17
N ASP A 151 -12.57 -2.69 16.15
CA ASP A 151 -13.05 -2.79 14.75
C ASP A 151 -13.26 -4.23 14.30
N PHE A 152 -12.48 -5.19 14.80
CA PHE A 152 -12.70 -6.61 14.47
C PHE A 152 -13.97 -7.18 15.11
N GLN A 153 -14.37 -6.70 16.28
CA GLN A 153 -15.63 -7.10 16.92
C GLN A 153 -16.84 -6.54 16.15
N GLN A 154 -16.75 -5.32 15.61
CA GLN A 154 -17.82 -4.72 14.80
C GLN A 154 -18.02 -5.46 13.47
N PHE A 155 -16.94 -5.95 12.83
CA PHE A 155 -17.03 -6.79 11.63
C PHE A 155 -17.61 -8.18 11.92
N ALA A 156 -17.25 -8.81 13.03
CA ALA A 156 -17.80 -10.09 13.44
C ALA A 156 -19.31 -9.99 13.78
N ASP A 157 -19.72 -8.91 14.42
CA ASP A 157 -21.13 -8.61 14.72
C ASP A 157 -21.95 -8.33 13.44
N THR A 158 -21.35 -7.70 12.43
CA THR A 158 -22.01 -7.46 11.14
C THR A 158 -22.21 -8.75 10.37
N GLN A 159 -21.26 -9.68 10.37
CA GLN A 159 -21.41 -11.00 9.76
C GLN A 159 -22.45 -11.85 10.49
N SER A 160 -22.50 -11.79 11.82
CA SER A 160 -23.51 -12.46 12.63
C SER A 160 -24.92 -11.92 12.40
N ARG A 161 -25.06 -10.62 12.08
CA ARG A 161 -26.34 -10.02 11.69
C ARG A 161 -26.76 -10.44 10.28
N LEU A 162 -25.84 -10.51 9.32
CA LEU A 162 -26.13 -10.95 7.95
C LEU A 162 -26.53 -12.43 7.88
N SER A 163 -25.98 -13.30 8.72
CA SER A 163 -26.38 -14.70 8.78
C SER A 163 -27.81 -14.87 9.29
N LYS A 164 -28.31 -14.00 10.19
CA LYS A 164 -29.70 -14.00 10.67
C LYS A 164 -30.71 -13.55 9.60
N PHE A 165 -30.28 -12.76 8.61
CA PHE A 165 -31.14 -12.39 7.48
C PHE A 165 -31.25 -13.49 6.41
N ALA A 166 -30.30 -14.42 6.34
CA ALA A 166 -30.35 -15.56 5.42
C ALA A 166 -31.37 -16.63 5.83
N GLU A 167 -31.80 -16.64 7.10
CA GLU A 167 -32.81 -17.58 7.61
C GLU A 167 -34.26 -17.10 7.47
N TRP A 168 -34.49 -15.91 6.87
CA TRP A 168 -35.85 -15.30 6.78
C TRP A 168 -36.50 -15.42 5.40
N ASN A 169 -36.10 -16.37 4.57
CA ASN A 169 -36.82 -16.74 3.33
C ASN A 169 -37.36 -18.15 3.47
N VAL A 170 -38.54 -18.26 4.09
CA VAL A 170 -39.54 -19.32 3.88
C VAL A 170 -40.88 -18.65 3.68
#